data_0191c375d378a85fa37713979def979b
#
_entry.id   0191c375d378a85fa37713979def979b
#
_cell.length_a   1.000
_cell.length_b   1.000
_cell.length_c   1.000
_cell.angle_alpha   90.00
_cell.angle_beta   90.00
_cell.angle_gamma   90.00
#
_symmetry.space_group_name_H-M   'P 1'
#
loop_
_entity.id
_entity.type
_entity.pdbx_description
1 polymer ?
#
loop_
_entity_poly.entity_id
_entity_poly.type
_entity_poly.pdbx_seq_one_letter_code
_entity_poly.pdbx_strand_id
1 'polypeptide(L)'
;RSTLMRSSAASDVYKRQSFTITEKGYSLANGKGELLPAVAADFAAGPEKPASYIGKVASLLYTRFKNGQLPIAMVSMDNCSHNGDKLYAAIHTFAEKWAENGLAEKDFVNYINDREKVSFPWSMIDKITPRPDASVEEILKKDEIDGLDPVVTSKNTYVAPFVNAEECEYLVIEDWFPNGRPELEKGGIMFTDRATVDKVEKMKVCTCLNPLHTALAVFGCLLGYTKISDEMKDAELRKMVERIGYTEGLPVVVDPGILDPKEFIDTVLNVRIPNPFMPDTPQRIATDTSQKLAIRFGETVKNYLASEDKDIKNLKLIPLVFAGWMRYLMAVDDNGEKFELSPDPLLETVCPVVAGIRLGDTDVEETIRPLLTNRAIFGVDLYEAGLAGLTVQYFKELIAGVGAVRATLKKYV
;
A
#
# COMPACT_ATOMS: atom_id res chain seq x y z
N ARG A 1 -26.23 -1.04 34.96
CA ARG A 1 -27.06 0.15 34.61
C ARG A 1 -26.31 1.45 34.69
N SER A 2 -25.41 1.64 35.67
CA SER A 2 -24.61 2.86 35.81
C SER A 2 -23.58 3.03 34.66
N THR A 3 -23.11 1.95 34.07
CA THR A 3 -22.13 1.97 32.97
C THR A 3 -22.74 2.49 31.67
N LEU A 4 -23.99 2.17 31.39
CA LEU A 4 -24.72 2.64 30.20
C LEU A 4 -25.02 4.13 30.25
N MET A 5 -25.40 4.65 31.44
CA MET A 5 -25.63 6.09 31.62
C MET A 5 -24.32 6.90 31.56
N ARG A 6 -23.21 6.34 32.03
CA ARG A 6 -21.89 6.98 31.89
C ARG A 6 -21.41 6.97 30.45
N SER A 7 -21.74 5.95 29.67
CA SER A 7 -21.42 5.88 28.25
C SER A 7 -22.16 6.94 27.43
N SER A 8 -23.45 7.20 27.70
CA SER A 8 -24.19 8.25 26.99
C SER A 8 -23.72 9.66 27.37
N ALA A 9 -23.41 9.91 28.64
CA ALA A 9 -22.83 11.17 29.08
C ALA A 9 -21.40 11.38 28.57
N ALA A 10 -20.63 10.29 28.38
CA ALA A 10 -19.28 10.35 27.81
C ALA A 10 -19.27 10.58 26.30
N SER A 11 -20.40 10.43 25.58
CA SER A 11 -20.47 10.67 24.14
C SER A 11 -20.13 12.10 23.75
N ASP A 12 -20.40 13.08 24.65
CA ASP A 12 -20.01 14.48 24.44
C ASP A 12 -18.50 14.70 24.50
N VAL A 13 -17.80 13.82 25.22
CA VAL A 13 -16.36 13.91 25.45
C VAL A 13 -15.57 13.22 24.33
N TYR A 14 -16.18 12.28 23.59
CA TYR A 14 -15.50 11.61 22.48
C TYR A 14 -15.27 12.59 21.33
N LYS A 15 -14.00 12.83 21.06
CA LYS A 15 -13.54 13.74 20.01
C LYS A 15 -13.28 13.03 18.69
N ARG A 16 -12.93 11.73 18.75
CA ARG A 16 -12.61 10.91 17.61
C ARG A 16 -12.96 9.45 17.84
N GLN A 17 -13.10 8.73 16.72
CA GLN A 17 -13.13 7.27 16.66
C GLN A 17 -12.07 6.82 15.67
N SER A 18 -11.14 5.98 16.09
CA SER A 18 -10.05 5.46 15.24
C SER A 18 -10.40 4.06 14.75
N PHE A 19 -9.97 3.73 13.52
CA PHE A 19 -10.23 2.46 12.85
C PHE A 19 -8.93 1.84 12.36
N THR A 20 -8.77 0.55 12.62
CA THR A 20 -7.76 -0.32 12.02
C THR A 20 -8.47 -1.60 11.59
N ILE A 21 -8.97 -1.62 10.36
CA ILE A 21 -9.85 -2.67 9.82
C ILE A 21 -9.32 -3.26 8.51
N THR A 22 -8.13 -2.86 8.11
CA THR A 22 -7.47 -3.15 6.82
C THR A 22 -8.23 -2.57 5.62
N GLU A 23 -7.55 -2.47 4.47
CA GLU A 23 -8.16 -1.89 3.27
C GLU A 23 -9.47 -2.59 2.85
N LYS A 24 -9.53 -3.92 3.02
CA LYS A 24 -10.73 -4.72 2.70
C LYS A 24 -11.92 -4.40 3.62
N GLY A 25 -11.68 -3.89 4.83
CA GLY A 25 -12.72 -3.55 5.78
C GLY A 25 -13.64 -2.41 5.35
N TYR A 26 -13.18 -1.55 4.43
CA TYR A 26 -13.97 -0.45 3.87
C TYR A 26 -14.87 -0.88 2.71
N SER A 27 -14.64 -2.05 2.12
CA SER A 27 -15.39 -2.52 0.95
C SER A 27 -16.80 -2.95 1.31
N LEU A 28 -17.78 -2.43 0.58
CA LEU A 28 -19.19 -2.82 0.69
C LEU A 28 -19.56 -3.91 -0.32
N ALA A 29 -18.70 -4.16 -1.30
CA ALA A 29 -18.90 -5.13 -2.38
C ALA A 29 -17.65 -6.01 -2.55
N ASN A 30 -17.82 -7.15 -3.21
CA ASN A 30 -16.74 -8.03 -3.62
C ASN A 30 -16.04 -7.52 -4.89
N GLY A 31 -14.98 -8.22 -5.34
CA GLY A 31 -14.22 -7.85 -6.54
C GLY A 31 -15.03 -7.87 -7.86
N LYS A 32 -16.26 -8.40 -7.85
CA LYS A 32 -17.20 -8.38 -9.00
C LYS A 32 -18.22 -7.24 -8.92
N GLY A 33 -18.15 -6.38 -7.88
CA GLY A 33 -19.11 -5.31 -7.65
C GLY A 33 -20.41 -5.74 -6.98
N GLU A 34 -20.54 -7.01 -6.56
CA GLU A 34 -21.71 -7.50 -5.85
C GLU A 34 -21.62 -7.15 -4.37
N LEU A 35 -22.71 -6.62 -3.80
CA LEU A 35 -22.77 -6.30 -2.38
C LEU A 35 -22.44 -7.51 -1.50
N LEU A 36 -21.68 -7.30 -0.46
CA LEU A 36 -21.43 -8.31 0.56
C LEU A 36 -22.75 -8.67 1.25
N PRO A 37 -23.06 -9.96 1.49
CA PRO A 37 -24.36 -10.39 2.03
C PRO A 37 -24.76 -9.67 3.33
N ALA A 38 -23.81 -9.46 4.26
CA ALA A 38 -24.07 -8.74 5.50
C ALA A 38 -24.40 -7.25 5.24
N VAL A 39 -23.77 -6.61 4.25
CA VAL A 39 -24.04 -5.22 3.88
C VAL A 39 -25.42 -5.09 3.26
N ALA A 40 -25.78 -5.99 2.33
CA ALA A 40 -27.11 -6.00 1.71
C ALA A 40 -28.22 -6.20 2.76
N ALA A 41 -28.01 -7.11 3.72
CA ALA A 41 -28.93 -7.34 4.82
C ALA A 41 -29.08 -6.09 5.71
N ASP A 42 -27.98 -5.42 6.03
CA ASP A 42 -27.99 -4.22 6.88
C ASP A 42 -28.64 -3.02 6.19
N PHE A 43 -28.53 -2.88 4.86
CA PHE A 43 -29.26 -1.85 4.11
C PHE A 43 -30.78 -2.03 4.21
N ALA A 44 -31.24 -3.28 4.25
CA ALA A 44 -32.66 -3.60 4.38
C ALA A 44 -33.18 -3.54 5.82
N ALA A 45 -32.32 -3.87 6.81
CA ALA A 45 -32.73 -3.94 8.22
C ALA A 45 -32.65 -2.59 8.95
N GLY A 46 -31.85 -1.64 8.48
CA GLY A 46 -31.67 -0.34 9.09
C GLY A 46 -30.66 -0.30 10.24
N PRO A 47 -30.58 0.85 10.97
CA PRO A 47 -29.50 1.16 11.90
C PRO A 47 -29.54 0.43 13.25
N GLU A 48 -30.61 -0.33 13.59
CA GLU A 48 -30.75 -0.85 14.96
C GLU A 48 -29.79 -1.99 15.32
N LYS A 49 -29.56 -2.95 14.41
CA LYS A 49 -28.75 -4.15 14.68
C LYS A 49 -27.94 -4.60 13.47
N PRO A 50 -27.06 -3.76 12.91
CA PRO A 50 -26.26 -4.15 11.76
C PRO A 50 -25.26 -5.26 12.12
N ALA A 51 -25.03 -6.16 11.18
CA ALA A 51 -24.07 -7.26 11.29
C ALA A 51 -22.69 -6.89 10.78
N SER A 52 -22.60 -6.12 9.68
CA SER A 52 -21.34 -5.69 9.06
C SER A 52 -20.59 -4.66 9.91
N TYR A 53 -19.27 -4.59 9.76
CA TYR A 53 -18.45 -3.62 10.52
C TYR A 53 -18.83 -2.18 10.20
N ILE A 54 -18.92 -1.82 8.92
CA ILE A 54 -19.28 -0.46 8.51
C ILE A 54 -20.72 -0.14 8.92
N GLY A 55 -21.64 -1.09 8.81
CA GLY A 55 -23.00 -0.93 9.30
C GLY A 55 -23.05 -0.59 10.80
N LYS A 56 -22.22 -1.24 11.62
CA LYS A 56 -22.09 -0.92 13.06
C LYS A 56 -21.54 0.50 13.29
N VAL A 57 -20.57 0.91 12.51
CA VAL A 57 -20.00 2.27 12.60
C VAL A 57 -21.05 3.30 12.19
N ALA A 58 -21.76 3.09 11.10
CA ALA A 58 -22.86 3.95 10.65
C ALA A 58 -23.99 4.03 11.70
N SER A 59 -24.34 2.89 12.35
CA SER A 59 -25.31 2.84 13.45
C SER A 59 -24.88 3.65 14.67
N LEU A 60 -23.59 3.60 15.03
CA LEU A 60 -23.07 4.43 16.13
C LEU A 60 -23.13 5.92 15.79
N LEU A 61 -22.84 6.31 14.55
CA LEU A 61 -23.01 7.70 14.09
C LEU A 61 -24.48 8.10 14.04
N TYR A 62 -25.39 7.21 13.62
CA TYR A 62 -26.83 7.46 13.66
C TYR A 62 -27.32 7.67 15.09
N THR A 63 -26.86 6.85 16.03
CA THR A 63 -27.15 7.05 17.46
C THR A 63 -26.65 8.41 17.95
N ARG A 64 -25.45 8.84 17.53
CA ARG A 64 -24.90 10.14 17.86
C ARG A 64 -25.70 11.29 17.24
N PHE A 65 -26.14 11.14 16.00
CA PHE A 65 -27.04 12.06 15.31
C PHE A 65 -28.35 12.23 16.10
N LYS A 66 -29.00 11.14 16.52
CA LYS A 66 -30.24 11.15 17.31
C LYS A 66 -30.06 11.79 18.69
N ASN A 67 -28.85 11.79 19.24
CA ASN A 67 -28.54 12.32 20.56
C ASN A 67 -27.91 13.74 20.53
N GLY A 68 -28.24 14.53 19.50
CA GLY A 68 -27.89 15.96 19.48
C GLY A 68 -26.85 16.34 18.42
N GLN A 69 -26.54 15.45 17.48
CA GLN A 69 -25.64 15.75 16.35
C GLN A 69 -24.26 16.26 16.79
N LEU A 70 -23.71 15.66 17.84
CA LEU A 70 -22.45 16.08 18.41
C LEU A 70 -21.28 15.84 17.47
N PRO A 71 -20.34 16.79 17.33
CA PRO A 71 -19.22 16.68 16.40
C PRO A 71 -18.26 15.55 16.74
N ILE A 72 -17.68 14.90 15.73
CA ILE A 72 -16.71 13.80 15.88
C ILE A 72 -15.80 13.68 14.65
N ALA A 73 -14.55 13.26 14.85
CA ALA A 73 -13.65 12.84 13.78
C ALA A 73 -13.62 11.31 13.67
N MET A 74 -13.81 10.81 12.46
CA MET A 74 -13.75 9.40 12.09
C MET A 74 -12.41 9.14 11.42
N VAL A 75 -11.44 8.62 12.15
CA VAL A 75 -10.03 8.56 11.72
C VAL A 75 -9.66 7.16 11.30
N SER A 76 -9.45 6.94 10.00
CA SER A 76 -8.84 5.71 9.52
C SER A 76 -7.34 5.70 9.88
N MET A 77 -6.88 4.57 10.40
CA MET A 77 -5.48 4.32 10.75
C MET A 77 -4.91 3.18 9.91
N ASP A 78 -5.52 2.90 8.75
CA ASP A 78 -5.09 1.86 7.84
C ASP A 78 -4.16 2.42 6.76
N ASN A 79 -3.12 1.67 6.43
CA ASN A 79 -2.19 2.02 5.36
C ASN A 79 -2.81 1.74 3.99
N CYS A 80 -3.73 2.60 3.57
CA CYS A 80 -4.32 2.59 2.24
C CYS A 80 -4.56 4.02 1.75
N SER A 81 -4.42 4.21 0.45
CA SER A 81 -4.54 5.52 -0.20
C SER A 81 -5.88 6.17 0.08
N HIS A 82 -5.84 7.46 0.44
CA HIS A 82 -7.02 8.30 0.73
C HIS A 82 -8.00 7.62 1.69
N ASN A 83 -7.48 7.06 2.76
CA ASN A 83 -8.21 6.21 3.69
C ASN A 83 -9.44 6.89 4.33
N GLY A 84 -9.38 8.19 4.60
CA GLY A 84 -10.51 8.97 5.11
C GLY A 84 -11.67 9.02 4.10
N ASP A 85 -11.38 9.15 2.80
CA ASP A 85 -12.42 9.16 1.76
C ASP A 85 -13.06 7.78 1.59
N LYS A 86 -12.28 6.69 1.72
CA LYS A 86 -12.82 5.33 1.72
C LYS A 86 -13.79 5.11 2.88
N LEU A 87 -13.41 5.56 4.07
CA LEU A 87 -14.27 5.48 5.25
C LEU A 87 -15.53 6.33 5.08
N TYR A 88 -15.38 7.58 4.61
CA TYR A 88 -16.51 8.46 4.30
C TYR A 88 -17.48 7.80 3.31
N ALA A 89 -16.99 7.36 2.16
CA ALA A 89 -17.81 6.76 1.11
C ALA A 89 -18.60 5.54 1.62
N ALA A 90 -17.95 4.69 2.42
CA ALA A 90 -18.60 3.52 2.98
C ALA A 90 -19.73 3.89 3.97
N ILE A 91 -19.49 4.83 4.90
CA ILE A 91 -20.49 5.27 5.87
C ILE A 91 -21.61 6.08 5.19
N HIS A 92 -21.26 6.96 4.26
CA HIS A 92 -22.23 7.75 3.50
C HIS A 92 -23.21 6.88 2.72
N THR A 93 -22.69 5.82 2.08
CA THR A 93 -23.54 4.85 1.38
C THR A 93 -24.55 4.20 2.31
N PHE A 94 -24.16 3.84 3.54
CA PHE A 94 -25.11 3.33 4.53
C PHE A 94 -26.20 4.35 4.89
N ALA A 95 -25.81 5.58 5.12
CA ALA A 95 -26.75 6.65 5.47
C ALA A 95 -27.76 6.90 4.33
N GLU A 96 -27.28 6.99 3.08
CA GLU A 96 -28.14 7.13 1.91
C GLU A 96 -29.10 5.97 1.76
N LYS A 97 -28.61 4.71 1.84
CA LYS A 97 -29.44 3.52 1.69
C LYS A 97 -30.51 3.41 2.77
N TRP A 98 -30.16 3.74 4.01
CA TRP A 98 -31.15 3.78 5.10
C TRP A 98 -32.20 4.89 4.91
N ALA A 99 -31.80 6.06 4.42
CA ALA A 99 -32.72 7.15 4.13
C ALA A 99 -33.62 6.83 2.92
N GLU A 100 -33.08 6.25 1.84
CA GLU A 100 -33.83 5.79 0.67
C GLU A 100 -34.89 4.74 1.05
N ASN A 101 -34.54 3.83 1.95
CA ASN A 101 -35.44 2.77 2.43
C ASN A 101 -36.43 3.25 3.53
N GLY A 102 -36.39 4.53 3.92
CA GLY A 102 -37.23 5.09 4.96
C GLY A 102 -36.90 4.59 6.38
N LEU A 103 -35.66 4.09 6.59
CA LEU A 103 -35.20 3.51 7.85
C LEU A 103 -34.38 4.53 8.69
N ALA A 104 -33.98 5.64 8.09
CA ALA A 104 -33.35 6.77 8.75
C ALA A 104 -33.83 8.10 8.13
N GLU A 105 -33.69 9.18 8.87
CA GLU A 105 -34.01 10.52 8.40
C GLU A 105 -32.96 11.00 7.36
N LYS A 106 -33.39 11.76 6.36
CA LYS A 106 -32.48 12.42 5.40
C LYS A 106 -31.47 13.35 6.07
N ASP A 107 -31.83 13.94 7.20
CA ASP A 107 -30.94 14.79 7.98
C ASP A 107 -29.74 14.05 8.56
N PHE A 108 -29.80 12.72 8.65
CA PHE A 108 -28.62 11.92 8.98
C PHE A 108 -27.53 11.98 7.89
N VAL A 109 -27.94 11.96 6.63
CA VAL A 109 -27.00 12.16 5.50
C VAL A 109 -26.42 13.59 5.56
N ASN A 110 -27.23 14.60 5.84
CA ASN A 110 -26.78 15.98 6.02
C ASN A 110 -25.76 16.12 7.16
N TYR A 111 -26.02 15.44 8.30
CA TYR A 111 -25.09 15.39 9.43
C TYR A 111 -23.72 14.81 9.07
N ILE A 112 -23.68 13.71 8.31
CA ILE A 112 -22.44 13.09 7.85
C ILE A 112 -21.68 14.00 6.88
N ASN A 113 -22.40 14.78 6.07
CA ASN A 113 -21.83 15.69 5.07
C ASN A 113 -21.42 17.04 5.65
N ASP A 114 -21.88 17.37 6.86
CA ASP A 114 -21.52 18.61 7.53
C ASP A 114 -20.10 18.52 8.10
N ARG A 115 -19.18 19.25 7.48
CA ARG A 115 -17.76 19.25 7.84
C ARG A 115 -17.50 19.80 9.27
N GLU A 116 -18.43 20.56 9.84
CA GLU A 116 -18.36 21.04 11.22
C GLU A 116 -18.88 20.01 12.21
N LYS A 117 -19.53 18.94 11.75
CA LYS A 117 -20.09 17.87 12.57
C LYS A 117 -19.30 16.58 12.47
N VAL A 118 -19.10 16.07 11.27
CA VAL A 118 -18.39 14.81 11.07
C VAL A 118 -17.22 15.02 10.11
N SER A 119 -16.02 14.73 10.58
CA SER A 119 -14.84 14.77 9.74
C SER A 119 -14.31 13.37 9.45
N PHE A 120 -13.65 13.23 8.31
CA PHE A 120 -12.97 12.01 7.88
C PHE A 120 -11.54 12.39 7.50
N PRO A 121 -10.69 12.70 8.50
CA PRO A 121 -9.32 13.09 8.25
C PRO A 121 -8.56 11.99 7.51
N TRP A 122 -7.76 12.39 6.52
CA TRP A 122 -6.80 11.49 5.93
C TRP A 122 -5.67 11.22 6.91
N SER A 123 -5.15 10.03 6.92
CA SER A 123 -3.91 9.72 7.62
C SER A 123 -2.96 8.96 6.71
N MET A 124 -1.67 9.20 6.91
CA MET A 124 -0.62 8.37 6.36
C MET A 124 0.13 7.74 7.51
N ILE A 125 0.01 6.43 7.60
CA ILE A 125 0.66 5.59 8.60
C ILE A 125 1.52 4.56 7.90
N ASP A 126 2.68 4.30 8.44
CA ASP A 126 3.54 3.25 7.94
C ASP A 126 4.37 2.66 9.08
N LYS A 127 3.87 1.58 9.62
CA LYS A 127 4.59 0.73 10.57
C LYS A 127 4.27 -0.73 10.25
N ILE A 128 5.30 -1.51 9.96
CA ILE A 128 5.14 -2.93 9.69
C ILE A 128 4.99 -3.67 11.02
N THR A 129 3.91 -4.45 11.12
CA THR A 129 3.55 -5.22 12.32
C THR A 129 3.23 -6.67 11.92
N PRO A 130 4.22 -7.49 11.56
CA PRO A 130 4.01 -8.87 11.14
C PRO A 130 3.58 -9.76 12.30
N ARG A 131 3.12 -10.97 11.96
CA ARG A 131 2.85 -12.00 12.95
C ARG A 131 4.12 -12.34 13.74
N PRO A 132 3.99 -12.89 14.97
CA PRO A 132 5.12 -13.39 15.73
C PRO A 132 6.04 -14.28 14.90
N ASP A 133 7.34 -13.97 14.94
CA ASP A 133 8.39 -14.77 14.33
C ASP A 133 9.01 -15.71 15.37
N ALA A 134 9.25 -16.96 15.00
CA ALA A 134 9.75 -17.97 15.93
C ALA A 134 11.15 -17.62 16.50
N SER A 135 12.01 -16.96 15.69
CA SER A 135 13.33 -16.56 16.17
C SER A 135 13.26 -15.42 17.20
N VAL A 136 12.28 -14.52 17.04
CA VAL A 136 12.01 -13.46 18.03
C VAL A 136 11.41 -14.05 19.29
N GLU A 137 10.49 -15.01 19.18
CA GLU A 137 9.93 -15.73 20.32
C GLU A 137 11.03 -16.42 21.16
N GLU A 138 12.01 -17.05 20.51
CA GLU A 138 13.15 -17.64 21.19
C GLU A 138 14.01 -16.61 21.95
N ILE A 139 14.19 -15.42 21.40
CA ILE A 139 14.90 -14.32 22.06
C ILE A 139 14.12 -13.88 23.30
N LEU A 140 12.82 -13.63 23.15
CA LEU A 140 11.96 -13.20 24.26
C LEU A 140 11.91 -14.25 25.39
N LYS A 141 11.90 -15.56 25.04
CA LYS A 141 11.99 -16.64 26.04
C LYS A 141 13.32 -16.64 26.80
N LYS A 142 14.42 -16.33 26.12
CA LYS A 142 15.74 -16.18 26.79
C LYS A 142 15.79 -14.96 27.71
N ASP A 143 15.02 -13.93 27.40
CA ASP A 143 14.87 -12.73 28.22
C ASP A 143 13.80 -12.92 29.34
N GLU A 144 13.40 -14.18 29.60
CA GLU A 144 12.45 -14.57 30.65
C GLU A 144 11.07 -13.89 30.53
N ILE A 145 10.62 -13.58 29.30
CA ILE A 145 9.30 -13.02 29.05
C ILE A 145 8.28 -14.15 28.93
N ASP A 146 7.27 -14.11 29.80
CA ASP A 146 6.17 -15.07 29.85
C ASP A 146 5.00 -14.70 28.93
N GLY A 147 4.07 -15.64 28.71
CA GLY A 147 2.81 -15.40 28.01
C GLY A 147 2.95 -15.32 26.50
N LEU A 148 3.95 -15.96 25.94
CA LEU A 148 4.24 -15.95 24.50
C LEU A 148 3.41 -16.95 23.68
N ASP A 149 2.54 -17.73 24.30
CA ASP A 149 1.69 -18.68 23.61
C ASP A 149 0.49 -17.98 22.95
N PRO A 150 0.17 -18.27 21.69
CA PRO A 150 -0.98 -17.70 21.02
C PRO A 150 -2.29 -18.24 21.61
N VAL A 151 -3.30 -17.38 21.70
CA VAL A 151 -4.64 -17.78 22.10
C VAL A 151 -5.50 -18.03 20.87
N VAL A 152 -6.01 -19.24 20.73
CA VAL A 152 -7.02 -19.58 19.71
C VAL A 152 -8.39 -19.54 20.37
N THR A 153 -9.25 -18.65 19.91
CA THR A 153 -10.60 -18.48 20.45
C THR A 153 -11.53 -19.59 19.98
N SER A 154 -12.70 -19.72 20.63
CA SER A 154 -13.76 -20.67 20.22
C SER A 154 -14.28 -20.44 18.79
N LYS A 155 -13.97 -19.28 18.19
CA LYS A 155 -14.29 -18.93 16.78
C LYS A 155 -13.14 -19.18 15.82
N ASN A 156 -12.11 -19.93 16.24
CA ASN A 156 -10.87 -20.14 15.48
C ASN A 156 -10.14 -18.82 15.11
N THR A 157 -10.30 -17.80 15.92
CA THR A 157 -9.55 -16.55 15.75
C THR A 157 -8.22 -16.68 16.49
N TYR A 158 -7.12 -16.44 15.77
CA TYR A 158 -5.78 -16.41 16.32
C TYR A 158 -5.51 -15.05 16.97
N VAL A 159 -5.17 -15.04 18.25
CA VAL A 159 -4.73 -13.85 18.98
C VAL A 159 -3.24 -13.99 19.24
N ALA A 160 -2.45 -13.15 18.59
CA ALA A 160 -1.01 -13.13 18.75
C ALA A 160 -0.62 -12.58 20.13
N PRO A 161 0.35 -13.19 20.85
CA PRO A 161 0.83 -12.69 22.12
C PRO A 161 1.70 -11.43 22.01
N PHE A 162 2.36 -11.24 20.85
CA PHE A 162 3.20 -10.08 20.53
C PHE A 162 3.23 -9.83 19.01
N VAL A 163 3.83 -8.73 18.58
CA VAL A 163 4.11 -8.40 17.19
C VAL A 163 5.58 -8.03 17.01
N ASN A 164 6.15 -8.35 15.86
CA ASN A 164 7.51 -7.93 15.50
C ASN A 164 7.43 -6.53 14.87
N ALA A 165 6.99 -5.53 15.62
CA ALA A 165 6.91 -4.18 15.09
C ALA A 165 8.32 -3.67 14.75
N GLU A 166 8.47 -3.02 13.58
CA GLU A 166 9.70 -2.29 13.27
C GLU A 166 9.88 -1.08 14.21
N GLU A 167 11.12 -0.64 14.41
CA GLU A 167 11.43 0.53 15.24
C GLU A 167 10.89 1.81 14.59
N CYS A 168 11.07 1.94 13.29
CA CYS A 168 10.60 3.10 12.54
C CYS A 168 9.09 3.24 12.60
N GLU A 169 8.63 4.42 12.98
CA GLU A 169 7.22 4.76 12.99
C GLU A 169 7.02 6.23 12.67
N TYR A 170 6.00 6.51 11.88
CA TYR A 170 5.49 7.85 11.71
C TYR A 170 4.01 7.80 11.37
N LEU A 171 3.31 8.80 11.84
CA LEU A 171 1.88 8.98 11.61
C LEU A 171 1.63 10.44 11.30
N VAL A 172 1.11 10.71 10.12
CA VAL A 172 0.68 12.03 9.69
C VAL A 172 -0.83 12.02 9.54
N ILE A 173 -1.50 12.98 10.15
CA ILE A 173 -2.97 13.06 10.13
C ILE A 173 -3.38 14.47 9.68
N GLU A 174 -4.41 14.54 8.83
CA GLU A 174 -5.08 15.80 8.51
C GLU A 174 -5.66 16.41 9.78
N ASP A 175 -5.29 17.65 10.10
CA ASP A 175 -5.76 18.34 11.31
C ASP A 175 -7.18 18.88 11.13
N TRP A 176 -8.12 17.94 11.01
CA TRP A 176 -9.53 18.26 10.86
C TRP A 176 -10.37 17.53 11.92
N PHE A 177 -10.53 18.18 13.06
CA PHE A 177 -11.20 17.65 14.26
C PHE A 177 -12.25 18.63 14.77
N PRO A 178 -13.52 18.54 14.33
CA PRO A 178 -14.58 19.52 14.64
C PRO A 178 -14.89 19.63 16.14
N ASN A 179 -14.57 18.61 16.94
CA ASN A 179 -14.70 18.63 18.40
C ASN A 179 -13.34 18.74 19.12
N GLY A 180 -12.30 19.22 18.40
CA GLY A 180 -10.94 19.24 18.91
C GLY A 180 -10.34 17.83 19.06
N ARG A 181 -9.08 17.78 19.47
CA ARG A 181 -8.32 16.54 19.66
C ARG A 181 -7.35 16.63 20.84
N PRO A 182 -6.88 15.51 21.40
CA PRO A 182 -5.73 15.50 22.31
C PRO A 182 -4.46 16.03 21.63
N GLU A 183 -3.51 16.51 22.43
CA GLU A 183 -2.19 16.99 21.97
C GLU A 183 -1.27 15.82 21.63
N LEU A 184 -1.64 15.03 20.60
CA LEU A 184 -0.91 13.81 20.21
C LEU A 184 0.44 14.13 19.54
N GLU A 185 0.66 15.36 19.09
CA GLU A 185 1.95 15.87 18.64
C GLU A 185 3.04 15.78 19.71
N LYS A 186 2.67 15.81 20.97
CA LYS A 186 3.59 15.58 22.10
C LYS A 186 4.12 14.12 22.14
N GLY A 187 3.42 13.20 21.47
CA GLY A 187 3.82 11.81 21.27
C GLY A 187 4.41 11.53 19.88
N GLY A 188 4.78 12.57 19.13
CA GLY A 188 5.41 12.43 17.83
C GLY A 188 4.45 12.29 16.62
N ILE A 189 3.13 12.40 16.82
CA ILE A 189 2.18 12.39 15.70
C ILE A 189 2.21 13.76 15.02
N MET A 190 2.31 13.75 13.69
CA MET A 190 2.31 14.96 12.88
C MET A 190 0.91 15.31 12.42
N PHE A 191 0.51 16.57 12.62
CA PHE A 191 -0.75 17.11 12.12
C PHE A 191 -0.48 18.18 11.06
N THR A 192 -1.22 18.11 9.95
CA THR A 192 -1.04 19.02 8.82
C THR A 192 -2.33 19.12 8.00
N ASP A 193 -2.29 19.84 6.88
CA ASP A 193 -3.41 19.87 5.93
C ASP A 193 -3.47 18.60 5.05
N ARG A 194 -4.62 18.37 4.44
CA ARG A 194 -4.88 17.20 3.58
C ARG A 194 -3.90 17.09 2.41
N ALA A 195 -3.55 18.22 1.79
CA ALA A 195 -2.64 18.23 0.64
C ALA A 195 -1.23 17.78 1.03
N THR A 196 -0.79 18.14 2.23
CA THR A 196 0.49 17.68 2.78
C THR A 196 0.46 16.19 3.15
N VAL A 197 -0.64 15.66 3.70
CA VAL A 197 -0.81 14.21 3.91
C VAL A 197 -0.69 13.47 2.58
N ASP A 198 -1.34 13.94 1.52
CA ASP A 198 -1.24 13.37 0.16
C ASP A 198 0.21 13.39 -0.37
N LYS A 199 0.94 14.49 -0.15
CA LYS A 199 2.36 14.57 -0.54
C LYS A 199 3.23 13.55 0.22
N VAL A 200 2.99 13.34 1.51
CA VAL A 200 3.73 12.32 2.29
C VAL A 200 3.43 10.93 1.73
N GLU A 201 2.18 10.63 1.41
CA GLU A 201 1.81 9.37 0.77
C GLU A 201 2.53 9.20 -0.58
N LYS A 202 2.49 10.22 -1.44
CA LYS A 202 3.16 10.20 -2.76
C LYS A 202 4.67 10.03 -2.65
N MET A 203 5.31 10.76 -1.74
CA MET A 203 6.75 10.60 -1.47
C MET A 203 7.11 9.14 -1.19
N LYS A 204 6.37 8.49 -0.30
CA LYS A 204 6.57 7.09 0.08
C LYS A 204 6.25 6.13 -1.06
N VAL A 205 5.06 6.26 -1.66
CA VAL A 205 4.50 5.28 -2.61
C VAL A 205 5.16 5.38 -3.98
N CYS A 206 5.47 6.60 -4.43
CA CYS A 206 5.97 6.82 -5.78
C CYS A 206 7.50 6.92 -5.86
N THR A 207 8.20 7.06 -4.73
CA THR A 207 9.66 7.31 -4.75
C THR A 207 10.42 6.54 -3.67
N CYS A 208 10.16 6.81 -2.38
CA CYS A 208 11.14 6.53 -1.34
C CYS A 208 11.07 5.11 -0.75
N LEU A 209 9.96 4.39 -0.87
CA LEU A 209 9.82 3.03 -0.33
C LEU A 209 9.30 2.02 -1.36
N ASN A 210 8.08 2.24 -1.85
CA ASN A 210 7.39 1.18 -2.60
C ASN A 210 8.04 0.83 -3.95
N PRO A 211 8.65 1.78 -4.72
CA PRO A 211 9.40 1.44 -5.92
C PRO A 211 10.61 0.54 -5.63
N LEU A 212 11.35 0.84 -4.55
CA LEU A 212 12.54 0.10 -4.15
C LEU A 212 12.19 -1.34 -3.79
N HIS A 213 11.14 -1.53 -2.98
CA HIS A 213 10.60 -2.84 -2.67
C HIS A 213 10.16 -3.61 -3.92
N THR A 214 9.51 -2.94 -4.88
CA THR A 214 9.05 -3.60 -6.12
C THR A 214 10.22 -4.03 -6.99
N ALA A 215 11.25 -3.18 -7.12
CA ALA A 215 12.44 -3.52 -7.86
C ALA A 215 13.14 -4.75 -7.26
N LEU A 216 13.31 -4.78 -5.94
CA LEU A 216 13.83 -5.96 -5.23
C LEU A 216 12.96 -7.19 -5.50
N ALA A 217 11.64 -7.10 -5.31
CA ALA A 217 10.74 -8.23 -5.48
C ALA A 217 10.82 -8.86 -6.89
N VAL A 218 10.87 -8.04 -7.94
CA VAL A 218 10.97 -8.52 -9.31
C VAL A 218 12.29 -9.27 -9.54
N PHE A 219 13.41 -8.66 -9.19
CA PHE A 219 14.72 -9.27 -9.39
C PHE A 219 15.03 -10.37 -8.37
N GLY A 220 14.49 -10.25 -7.14
CA GLY A 220 14.60 -11.28 -6.12
C GLY A 220 13.92 -12.58 -6.53
N CYS A 221 12.70 -12.52 -7.11
CA CYS A 221 12.05 -13.70 -7.68
C CYS A 221 12.87 -14.31 -8.80
N LEU A 222 13.41 -13.50 -9.72
CA LEU A 222 14.24 -13.96 -10.83
C LEU A 222 15.56 -14.60 -10.39
N LEU A 223 16.13 -14.15 -9.28
CA LEU A 223 17.39 -14.65 -8.73
C LEU A 223 17.21 -15.72 -7.65
N GLY A 224 15.96 -16.12 -7.33
CA GLY A 224 15.66 -17.19 -6.38
C GLY A 224 15.77 -16.78 -4.91
N TYR A 225 15.70 -15.49 -4.58
CA TYR A 225 15.66 -15.03 -3.19
C TYR A 225 14.32 -15.36 -2.53
N THR A 226 14.37 -15.57 -1.21
CA THR A 226 13.20 -15.86 -0.37
C THR A 226 12.99 -14.83 0.73
N LYS A 227 13.95 -13.92 0.93
CA LYS A 227 13.87 -12.82 1.91
C LYS A 227 14.40 -11.53 1.29
N ILE A 228 13.64 -10.46 1.44
CA ILE A 228 14.04 -9.12 1.00
C ILE A 228 15.32 -8.65 1.72
N SER A 229 15.47 -8.97 3.00
CA SER A 229 16.68 -8.61 3.76
C SER A 229 17.96 -9.27 3.24
N ASP A 230 17.85 -10.45 2.61
CA ASP A 230 19.01 -11.11 2.00
C ASP A 230 19.37 -10.48 0.64
N GLU A 231 18.39 -9.97 -0.09
CA GLU A 231 18.63 -9.19 -1.32
C GLU A 231 19.46 -7.93 -1.03
N MET A 232 19.27 -7.31 0.14
CA MET A 232 20.07 -6.14 0.53
C MET A 232 21.52 -6.44 0.89
N LYS A 233 21.90 -7.73 1.01
CA LYS A 233 23.27 -8.18 1.14
C LYS A 233 23.94 -8.41 -0.23
N ASP A 234 23.15 -8.49 -1.28
CA ASP A 234 23.59 -8.60 -2.67
C ASP A 234 24.01 -7.23 -3.20
N ALA A 235 25.26 -7.11 -3.63
CA ALA A 235 25.85 -5.82 -3.99
C ALA A 235 25.17 -5.16 -5.19
N GLU A 236 24.76 -5.95 -6.20
CA GLU A 236 24.07 -5.43 -7.37
C GLU A 236 22.64 -5.01 -7.05
N LEU A 237 21.89 -5.82 -6.29
CA LEU A 237 20.52 -5.48 -5.91
C LEU A 237 20.49 -4.25 -5.01
N ARG A 238 21.36 -4.18 -4.01
CA ARG A 238 21.46 -3.02 -3.14
C ARG A 238 21.78 -1.75 -3.93
N LYS A 239 22.80 -1.79 -4.79
CA LYS A 239 23.20 -0.65 -5.61
C LYS A 239 22.11 -0.25 -6.61
N MET A 240 21.36 -1.21 -7.14
CA MET A 240 20.21 -0.95 -8.00
C MET A 240 19.18 -0.07 -7.29
N VAL A 241 18.74 -0.47 -6.10
CA VAL A 241 17.71 0.31 -5.36
C VAL A 241 18.25 1.63 -4.84
N GLU A 242 19.52 1.71 -4.44
CA GLU A 242 20.17 2.98 -4.09
C GLU A 242 20.13 3.95 -5.28
N ARG A 243 20.49 3.51 -6.47
CA ARG A 243 20.45 4.37 -7.68
C ARG A 243 19.02 4.71 -8.11
N ILE A 244 18.08 3.77 -8.06
CA ILE A 244 16.66 4.07 -8.31
C ILE A 244 16.18 5.16 -7.35
N GLY A 245 16.47 5.03 -6.07
CA GLY A 245 16.05 5.98 -5.06
C GLY A 245 16.73 7.33 -5.17
N TYR A 246 18.07 7.36 -5.03
CA TYR A 246 18.83 8.61 -4.92
C TYR A 246 19.03 9.30 -6.26
N THR A 247 19.23 8.56 -7.34
CA THR A 247 19.61 9.14 -8.64
C THR A 247 18.43 9.38 -9.55
N GLU A 248 17.45 8.47 -9.55
CA GLU A 248 16.31 8.56 -10.46
C GLU A 248 15.06 9.11 -9.76
N GLY A 249 14.77 8.73 -8.53
CA GLY A 249 13.57 9.12 -7.81
C GLY A 249 13.67 10.48 -7.12
N LEU A 250 14.66 10.67 -6.23
CA LEU A 250 14.79 11.92 -5.45
C LEU A 250 14.83 13.21 -6.27
N PRO A 251 15.45 13.27 -7.47
CA PRO A 251 15.46 14.52 -8.27
C PRO A 251 14.08 15.05 -8.67
N VAL A 252 13.04 14.23 -8.61
CA VAL A 252 11.66 14.58 -8.96
C VAL A 252 10.64 14.15 -7.89
N VAL A 253 11.11 13.90 -6.68
CA VAL A 253 10.25 13.50 -5.55
C VAL A 253 9.26 14.60 -5.20
N VAL A 254 8.07 14.20 -4.78
CA VAL A 254 7.12 15.11 -4.14
C VAL A 254 7.58 15.37 -2.72
N ASP A 255 8.10 16.56 -2.45
CA ASP A 255 8.54 16.97 -1.11
C ASP A 255 7.33 17.45 -0.28
N PRO A 256 7.01 16.77 0.84
CA PRO A 256 5.91 17.18 1.71
C PRO A 256 6.29 18.34 2.65
N GLY A 257 7.57 18.66 2.82
CA GLY A 257 8.07 19.74 3.70
C GLY A 257 8.04 19.43 5.19
N ILE A 258 7.38 18.37 5.64
CA ILE A 258 7.29 17.96 7.05
C ILE A 258 8.11 16.70 7.36
N LEU A 259 8.51 15.98 6.34
CA LEU A 259 9.43 14.84 6.37
C LEU A 259 10.45 15.08 5.26
N ASP A 260 11.72 14.93 5.57
CA ASP A 260 12.79 15.03 4.57
C ASP A 260 12.83 13.76 3.72
N PRO A 261 12.62 13.86 2.38
CA PRO A 261 12.62 12.67 1.51
C PRO A 261 13.95 11.92 1.52
N LYS A 262 15.08 12.63 1.71
CA LYS A 262 16.40 11.99 1.74
C LYS A 262 16.60 11.21 3.03
N GLU A 263 16.26 11.78 4.19
CA GLU A 263 16.32 11.07 5.48
C GLU A 263 15.37 9.87 5.48
N PHE A 264 14.21 10.02 4.84
CA PHE A 264 13.25 8.94 4.70
C PHE A 264 13.83 7.76 3.92
N ILE A 265 14.41 8.02 2.74
CA ILE A 265 14.99 6.96 1.90
C ILE A 265 16.25 6.36 2.53
N ASP A 266 17.06 7.16 3.26
CA ASP A 266 18.20 6.68 4.03
C ASP A 266 17.75 5.65 5.09
N THR A 267 16.67 5.93 5.79
CA THR A 267 16.06 5.01 6.77
C THR A 267 15.52 3.75 6.08
N VAL A 268 14.86 3.89 4.94
CA VAL A 268 14.32 2.75 4.17
C VAL A 268 15.45 1.82 3.74
N LEU A 269 16.51 2.35 3.15
CA LEU A 269 17.60 1.54 2.57
C LEU A 269 18.56 0.96 3.62
N ASN A 270 18.73 1.63 4.75
CA ASN A 270 19.74 1.22 5.74
C ASN A 270 19.16 0.55 6.99
N VAL A 271 17.87 0.75 7.27
CA VAL A 271 17.23 0.22 8.49
C VAL A 271 16.06 -0.70 8.16
N ARG A 272 15.10 -0.25 7.35
CA ARG A 272 13.83 -0.97 7.17
C ARG A 272 13.96 -2.19 6.27
N ILE A 273 14.42 -2.03 5.04
CA ILE A 273 14.52 -3.12 4.06
C ILE A 273 15.55 -4.18 4.49
N PRO A 274 16.75 -3.81 5.04
CA PRO A 274 17.73 -4.80 5.48
C PRO A 274 17.38 -5.55 6.77
N ASN A 275 16.29 -5.19 7.45
CA ASN A 275 15.93 -5.77 8.74
C ASN A 275 15.61 -7.27 8.62
N PRO A 276 16.43 -8.18 9.20
CA PRO A 276 16.24 -9.62 9.06
C PRO A 276 15.04 -10.16 9.87
N PHE A 277 14.55 -9.39 10.84
CA PHE A 277 13.39 -9.75 11.67
C PHE A 277 12.06 -9.35 11.02
N MET A 278 12.10 -8.70 9.84
CA MET A 278 10.93 -8.46 9.01
C MET A 278 10.82 -9.61 7.99
N PRO A 279 9.94 -10.60 8.19
CA PRO A 279 9.88 -11.80 7.35
C PRO A 279 9.15 -11.51 6.03
N ASP A 280 9.67 -10.56 5.27
CA ASP A 280 9.12 -10.20 3.98
C ASP A 280 9.81 -10.95 2.84
N THR A 281 9.00 -11.39 1.87
CA THR A 281 9.49 -12.17 0.75
C THR A 281 9.27 -11.45 -0.57
N PRO A 282 10.18 -11.61 -1.57
CA PRO A 282 9.96 -11.05 -2.90
C PRO A 282 8.64 -11.51 -3.52
N GLN A 283 8.24 -12.78 -3.30
CA GLN A 283 6.99 -13.35 -3.82
C GLN A 283 5.76 -12.62 -3.26
N ARG A 284 5.75 -12.29 -1.97
CA ARG A 284 4.65 -11.52 -1.35
C ARG A 284 4.57 -10.09 -1.91
N ILE A 285 5.71 -9.43 -2.06
CA ILE A 285 5.78 -8.06 -2.60
C ILE A 285 5.39 -8.02 -4.07
N ALA A 286 5.73 -9.06 -4.85
CA ALA A 286 5.40 -9.17 -6.27
C ALA A 286 3.90 -9.40 -6.55
N THR A 287 3.08 -9.71 -5.54
CA THR A 287 1.61 -9.75 -5.69
C THR A 287 1.09 -8.45 -6.29
N ASP A 288 0.17 -8.53 -7.27
CA ASP A 288 -0.47 -7.37 -7.93
C ASP A 288 0.52 -6.37 -8.57
N THR A 289 1.70 -6.79 -9.02
CA THR A 289 2.73 -5.88 -9.57
C THR A 289 2.23 -5.14 -10.81
N SER A 290 1.41 -5.77 -11.67
CA SER A 290 0.84 -5.10 -12.85
C SER A 290 0.01 -3.86 -12.52
N GLN A 291 -0.61 -3.81 -11.33
CA GLN A 291 -1.40 -2.68 -10.85
C GLN A 291 -0.57 -1.64 -10.07
N LYS A 292 0.68 -1.96 -9.80
CA LYS A 292 1.55 -1.13 -8.95
C LYS A 292 2.58 -0.34 -9.74
N LEU A 293 3.01 -0.82 -10.92
CA LEU A 293 4.09 -0.20 -11.69
C LEU A 293 3.76 1.23 -12.10
N ALA A 294 2.50 1.52 -12.50
CA ALA A 294 2.07 2.86 -12.89
C ALA A 294 2.28 3.89 -11.77
N ILE A 295 1.88 3.55 -10.54
CA ILE A 295 2.01 4.46 -9.39
C ILE A 295 3.45 4.49 -8.88
N ARG A 296 4.13 3.33 -8.81
CA ARG A 296 5.43 3.23 -8.17
C ARG A 296 6.58 3.76 -9.03
N PHE A 297 6.47 3.68 -10.35
CA PHE A 297 7.51 4.12 -11.28
C PHE A 297 6.97 5.08 -12.33
N GLY A 298 5.75 4.85 -12.83
CA GLY A 298 5.14 5.70 -13.84
C GLY A 298 4.98 7.15 -13.39
N GLU A 299 4.70 7.40 -12.11
CA GLU A 299 4.65 8.77 -11.58
C GLU A 299 6.02 9.45 -11.63
N THR A 300 7.11 8.77 -11.32
CA THR A 300 8.47 9.28 -11.51
C THR A 300 8.73 9.62 -12.99
N VAL A 301 8.35 8.72 -13.92
CA VAL A 301 8.47 8.98 -15.36
C VAL A 301 7.69 10.23 -15.77
N LYS A 302 6.45 10.38 -15.32
CA LYS A 302 5.62 11.57 -15.59
C LYS A 302 6.25 12.85 -15.04
N ASN A 303 6.82 12.79 -13.85
CA ASN A 303 7.49 13.93 -13.24
C ASN A 303 8.73 14.35 -14.05
N TYR A 304 9.50 13.39 -14.60
CA TYR A 304 10.59 13.71 -15.55
C TYR A 304 10.08 14.36 -16.83
N LEU A 305 8.99 13.81 -17.40
CA LEU A 305 8.39 14.36 -18.63
C LEU A 305 7.80 15.77 -18.44
N ALA A 306 7.33 16.08 -17.24
CA ALA A 306 6.77 17.38 -16.89
C ALA A 306 7.84 18.41 -16.48
N SER A 307 9.06 17.97 -16.19
CA SER A 307 10.15 18.84 -15.72
C SER A 307 10.88 19.47 -16.90
N GLU A 308 11.14 20.76 -16.81
CA GLU A 308 11.98 21.48 -17.79
C GLU A 308 13.48 21.20 -17.59
N ASP A 309 13.88 20.82 -16.37
CA ASP A 309 15.29 20.67 -15.98
C ASP A 309 15.78 19.21 -16.01
N LYS A 310 14.89 18.24 -16.21
CA LYS A 310 15.24 16.82 -16.14
C LYS A 310 15.11 16.15 -17.50
N ASP A 311 16.14 15.43 -17.89
CA ASP A 311 16.11 14.64 -19.13
C ASP A 311 15.63 13.22 -18.79
N ILE A 312 14.56 12.78 -19.45
CA ILE A 312 14.02 11.41 -19.34
C ILE A 312 15.08 10.34 -19.60
N LYS A 313 16.10 10.65 -20.38
CA LYS A 313 17.24 9.76 -20.67
C LYS A 313 18.11 9.48 -19.46
N ASN A 314 17.95 10.22 -18.35
CA ASN A 314 18.63 9.95 -17.09
C ASN A 314 18.04 8.72 -16.37
N LEU A 315 16.81 8.33 -16.70
CA LEU A 315 16.21 7.09 -16.21
C LEU A 315 16.88 5.89 -16.91
N LYS A 316 17.63 5.12 -16.15
CA LYS A 316 18.33 3.90 -16.61
C LYS A 316 17.79 2.65 -15.93
N LEU A 317 17.57 2.72 -14.62
CA LEU A 317 17.18 1.55 -13.82
C LEU A 317 15.67 1.36 -13.75
N ILE A 318 14.87 2.43 -13.81
CA ILE A 318 13.42 2.28 -13.94
C ILE A 318 13.05 1.51 -15.22
N PRO A 319 13.58 1.81 -16.43
CA PRO A 319 13.40 0.96 -17.60
C PRO A 319 13.90 -0.47 -17.42
N LEU A 320 14.98 -0.68 -16.66
CA LEU A 320 15.48 -2.02 -16.33
C LEU A 320 14.47 -2.80 -15.47
N VAL A 321 13.81 -2.14 -14.50
CA VAL A 321 12.74 -2.75 -13.69
C VAL A 321 11.55 -3.13 -14.57
N PHE A 322 11.16 -2.29 -15.53
CA PHE A 322 10.09 -2.62 -16.48
C PHE A 322 10.44 -3.85 -17.32
N ALA A 323 11.65 -3.90 -17.83
CA ALA A 323 12.18 -5.08 -18.56
C ALA A 323 12.24 -6.32 -17.64
N GLY A 324 12.70 -6.14 -16.40
CA GLY A 324 12.75 -7.18 -15.37
C GLY A 324 11.36 -7.75 -15.06
N TRP A 325 10.34 -6.91 -14.96
CA TRP A 325 8.97 -7.38 -14.76
C TRP A 325 8.45 -8.19 -15.95
N MET A 326 8.70 -7.75 -17.18
CA MET A 326 8.34 -8.57 -18.36
C MET A 326 9.09 -9.90 -18.38
N ARG A 327 10.36 -9.92 -17.94
CA ARG A 327 11.15 -11.16 -17.77
C ARG A 327 10.57 -12.05 -16.67
N TYR A 328 10.10 -11.48 -15.57
CA TYR A 328 9.42 -12.19 -14.49
C TYR A 328 8.15 -12.90 -14.98
N LEU A 329 7.36 -12.28 -15.86
CA LEU A 329 6.15 -12.88 -16.43
C LEU A 329 6.42 -14.18 -17.22
N MET A 330 7.64 -14.43 -17.64
CA MET A 330 8.03 -15.69 -18.30
C MET A 330 8.04 -16.89 -17.33
N ALA A 331 7.93 -16.66 -16.03
CA ALA A 331 7.92 -17.67 -14.97
C ALA A 331 9.13 -18.63 -15.00
N VAL A 332 10.30 -18.14 -15.39
CA VAL A 332 11.57 -18.87 -15.43
C VAL A 332 12.62 -18.04 -14.73
N ASP A 333 13.35 -18.59 -13.78
CA ASP A 333 14.40 -17.89 -13.02
C ASP A 333 15.71 -17.73 -13.82
N ASP A 334 16.73 -17.17 -13.19
CA ASP A 334 18.04 -16.95 -13.82
C ASP A 334 18.85 -18.26 -14.02
N ASN A 335 18.46 -19.35 -13.36
CA ASN A 335 19.02 -20.70 -13.57
C ASN A 335 18.31 -21.48 -14.66
N GLY A 336 17.23 -20.94 -15.25
CA GLY A 336 16.41 -21.62 -16.24
C GLY A 336 15.31 -22.51 -15.64
N GLU A 337 15.12 -22.44 -14.32
CA GLU A 337 14.12 -23.23 -13.60
C GLU A 337 12.78 -22.48 -13.57
N LYS A 338 11.68 -23.24 -13.67
CA LYS A 338 10.33 -22.67 -13.57
C LYS A 338 10.00 -22.32 -12.13
N PHE A 339 9.33 -21.18 -11.92
CA PHE A 339 8.75 -20.79 -10.65
C PHE A 339 7.29 -20.36 -10.81
N GLU A 340 6.55 -20.33 -9.71
CA GLU A 340 5.16 -19.88 -9.69
C GLU A 340 5.09 -18.34 -9.56
N LEU A 341 4.32 -17.72 -10.46
CA LEU A 341 4.08 -16.28 -10.39
C LEU A 341 3.21 -15.93 -9.18
N SER A 342 3.52 -14.82 -8.55
CA SER A 342 2.68 -14.29 -7.48
C SER A 342 1.30 -13.89 -8.01
N PRO A 343 0.23 -14.01 -7.20
CA PRO A 343 -1.12 -13.64 -7.62
C PRO A 343 -1.19 -12.21 -8.15
N ASP A 344 -1.79 -12.05 -9.34
CA ASP A 344 -1.98 -10.75 -9.97
C ASP A 344 -3.21 -10.84 -10.89
N PRO A 345 -4.20 -9.94 -10.80
CA PRO A 345 -5.43 -10.03 -11.57
C PRO A 345 -5.24 -9.88 -13.08
N LEU A 346 -4.12 -9.35 -13.56
CA LEU A 346 -3.83 -9.19 -14.99
C LEU A 346 -3.01 -10.34 -15.59
N LEU A 347 -2.62 -11.38 -14.84
CA LEU A 347 -1.81 -12.49 -15.39
C LEU A 347 -2.44 -13.13 -16.61
N GLU A 348 -3.75 -13.35 -16.62
CA GLU A 348 -4.47 -13.91 -17.77
C GLU A 348 -4.34 -13.05 -19.04
N THR A 349 -4.10 -11.75 -18.88
CA THR A 349 -3.94 -10.80 -19.98
C THR A 349 -2.49 -10.58 -20.38
N VAL A 350 -1.57 -10.51 -19.41
CA VAL A 350 -0.17 -10.13 -19.68
C VAL A 350 0.76 -11.33 -19.97
N CYS A 351 0.53 -12.47 -19.33
CA CYS A 351 1.37 -13.68 -19.57
C CYS A 351 1.29 -14.19 -21.01
N PRO A 352 0.14 -14.20 -21.70
CA PRO A 352 0.08 -14.62 -23.11
C PRO A 352 1.02 -13.83 -24.03
N VAL A 353 1.29 -12.56 -23.71
CA VAL A 353 2.19 -11.71 -24.51
C VAL A 353 3.62 -12.25 -24.52
N VAL A 354 4.09 -12.81 -23.41
CA VAL A 354 5.47 -13.34 -23.30
C VAL A 354 5.55 -14.86 -23.43
N ALA A 355 4.43 -15.56 -23.49
CA ALA A 355 4.38 -17.03 -23.44
C ALA A 355 5.12 -17.73 -24.59
N GLY A 356 5.25 -17.07 -25.76
CA GLY A 356 5.99 -17.58 -26.91
C GLY A 356 7.49 -17.28 -26.90
N ILE A 357 7.94 -16.44 -25.99
CA ILE A 357 9.34 -15.98 -25.93
C ILE A 357 10.18 -17.01 -25.16
N ARG A 358 11.34 -17.31 -25.70
CA ARG A 358 12.32 -18.24 -25.09
C ARG A 358 13.61 -17.51 -24.73
N LEU A 359 14.36 -18.09 -23.80
CA LEU A 359 15.71 -17.59 -23.52
C LEU A 359 16.57 -17.73 -24.79
N GLY A 360 17.25 -16.66 -25.16
CA GLY A 360 18.05 -16.55 -26.38
C GLY A 360 17.36 -15.90 -27.58
N ASP A 361 16.05 -15.61 -27.48
CA ASP A 361 15.33 -14.90 -28.56
C ASP A 361 15.83 -13.46 -28.69
N THR A 362 15.97 -12.98 -29.93
CA THR A 362 16.49 -11.63 -30.21
C THR A 362 15.47 -10.70 -30.88
N ASP A 363 14.48 -11.25 -31.57
CA ASP A 363 13.43 -10.52 -32.27
C ASP A 363 12.12 -10.56 -31.45
N VAL A 364 12.06 -9.75 -30.39
CA VAL A 364 10.97 -9.80 -29.39
C VAL A 364 10.20 -8.47 -29.29
N GLU A 365 10.67 -7.41 -29.96
CA GLU A 365 10.12 -6.06 -29.76
C GLU A 365 8.64 -5.98 -30.12
N GLU A 366 8.26 -6.48 -31.31
CA GLU A 366 6.86 -6.45 -31.74
C GLU A 366 5.99 -7.34 -30.85
N THR A 367 6.53 -8.45 -30.33
CA THR A 367 5.82 -9.34 -29.42
C THR A 367 5.47 -8.65 -28.10
N ILE A 368 6.40 -7.88 -27.50
CA ILE A 368 6.18 -7.19 -26.22
C ILE A 368 5.60 -5.79 -26.38
N ARG A 369 5.45 -5.27 -27.60
CA ARG A 369 4.87 -3.93 -27.89
C ARG A 369 3.54 -3.69 -27.16
N PRO A 370 2.58 -4.65 -27.09
CA PRO A 370 1.33 -4.45 -26.37
C PRO A 370 1.52 -4.13 -24.86
N LEU A 371 2.59 -4.62 -24.23
CA LEU A 371 2.95 -4.25 -22.88
C LEU A 371 3.57 -2.85 -22.83
N LEU A 372 4.54 -2.56 -23.72
CA LEU A 372 5.27 -1.29 -23.73
C LEU A 372 4.36 -0.06 -23.95
N THR A 373 3.25 -0.23 -24.67
CA THR A 373 2.26 0.82 -24.91
C THR A 373 1.16 0.89 -23.86
N ASN A 374 1.17 -0.02 -22.88
CA ASN A 374 0.09 -0.12 -21.90
C ASN A 374 0.23 0.90 -20.77
N ARG A 375 -0.48 2.02 -20.90
CA ARG A 375 -0.51 3.11 -19.91
C ARG A 375 -1.11 2.70 -18.57
N ALA A 376 -1.99 1.71 -18.55
CA ALA A 376 -2.57 1.25 -17.28
C ALA A 376 -1.53 0.52 -16.42
N ILE A 377 -0.56 -0.16 -17.05
CA ILE A 377 0.51 -0.90 -16.38
C ILE A 377 1.69 0.01 -16.01
N PHE A 378 2.20 0.80 -16.99
CA PHE A 378 3.41 1.60 -16.80
C PHE A 378 3.14 3.07 -16.45
N GLY A 379 1.86 3.51 -16.47
CA GLY A 379 1.47 4.90 -16.24
C GLY A 379 1.63 5.79 -17.47
N VAL A 380 2.44 5.39 -18.42
CA VAL A 380 2.74 6.06 -19.70
C VAL A 380 2.85 5.03 -20.83
N ASP A 381 2.77 5.49 -22.07
CA ASP A 381 3.25 4.73 -23.22
C ASP A 381 4.77 4.91 -23.30
N LEU A 382 5.53 3.80 -23.23
CA LEU A 382 6.99 3.86 -23.18
C LEU A 382 7.63 4.35 -24.49
N TYR A 383 6.95 4.20 -25.65
CA TYR A 383 7.42 4.79 -26.92
C TYR A 383 7.27 6.30 -26.89
N GLU A 384 6.11 6.82 -26.49
CA GLU A 384 5.89 8.26 -26.36
C GLU A 384 6.80 8.88 -25.30
N ALA A 385 7.07 8.17 -24.21
CA ALA A 385 7.99 8.60 -23.16
C ALA A 385 9.48 8.54 -23.58
N GLY A 386 9.80 7.91 -24.71
CA GLY A 386 11.19 7.76 -25.17
C GLY A 386 11.99 6.69 -24.40
N LEU A 387 11.32 5.80 -23.67
CA LEU A 387 11.95 4.74 -22.85
C LEU A 387 11.86 3.35 -23.48
N ALA A 388 11.02 3.14 -24.51
CA ALA A 388 10.77 1.82 -25.09
C ALA A 388 12.05 1.16 -25.63
N GLY A 389 12.87 1.91 -26.39
CA GLY A 389 14.12 1.36 -26.97
C GLY A 389 15.07 0.81 -25.91
N LEU A 390 15.27 1.55 -24.81
CA LEU A 390 16.11 1.10 -23.70
C LEU A 390 15.49 -0.11 -22.95
N THR A 391 14.18 -0.08 -22.74
CA THR A 391 13.46 -1.19 -22.09
C THR A 391 13.54 -2.47 -22.93
N VAL A 392 13.37 -2.38 -24.25
CA VAL A 392 13.53 -3.50 -25.19
C VAL A 392 14.95 -4.05 -25.16
N GLN A 393 15.96 -3.16 -25.18
CA GLN A 393 17.37 -3.57 -25.07
C GLN A 393 17.59 -4.38 -23.79
N TYR A 394 17.14 -3.86 -22.65
CA TYR A 394 17.29 -4.57 -21.38
C TYR A 394 16.54 -5.90 -21.37
N PHE A 395 15.35 -5.94 -21.91
CA PHE A 395 14.60 -7.20 -22.00
C PHE A 395 15.36 -8.25 -22.82
N LYS A 396 15.89 -7.88 -23.99
CA LYS A 396 16.74 -8.78 -24.80
C LYS A 396 17.96 -9.29 -24.03
N GLU A 397 18.62 -8.42 -23.25
CA GLU A 397 19.76 -8.81 -22.43
C GLU A 397 19.35 -9.74 -21.28
N LEU A 398 18.22 -9.46 -20.61
CA LEU A 398 17.70 -10.29 -19.52
C LEU A 398 17.24 -11.69 -19.95
N ILE A 399 16.87 -11.87 -21.24
CA ILE A 399 16.46 -13.16 -21.79
C ILE A 399 17.58 -13.85 -22.60
N ALA A 400 18.79 -13.30 -22.64
CA ALA A 400 19.86 -13.83 -23.49
C ALA A 400 20.28 -15.28 -23.19
N GLY A 401 19.93 -15.80 -22.01
CA GLY A 401 20.21 -17.17 -21.60
C GLY A 401 20.15 -17.33 -20.08
N VAL A 402 20.59 -18.48 -19.60
CA VAL A 402 20.79 -18.76 -18.18
C VAL A 402 21.90 -17.85 -17.65
N GLY A 403 21.72 -17.25 -16.47
CA GLY A 403 22.63 -16.28 -15.85
C GLY A 403 22.56 -14.88 -16.44
N ALA A 404 21.67 -14.64 -17.40
CA ALA A 404 21.56 -13.36 -18.09
C ALA A 404 21.02 -12.22 -17.20
N VAL A 405 20.16 -12.53 -16.21
CA VAL A 405 19.64 -11.54 -15.27
C VAL A 405 20.78 -11.00 -14.40
N ARG A 406 21.57 -11.89 -13.82
CA ARG A 406 22.75 -11.52 -13.03
C ARG A 406 23.79 -10.76 -13.89
N ALA A 407 24.04 -11.20 -15.09
CA ALA A 407 24.99 -10.55 -16.01
C ALA A 407 24.53 -9.12 -16.37
N THR A 408 23.23 -8.93 -16.62
CA THR A 408 22.64 -7.62 -16.94
C THR A 408 22.71 -6.67 -15.73
N LEU A 409 22.39 -7.14 -14.52
CA LEU A 409 22.56 -6.36 -13.30
C LEU A 409 24.02 -5.91 -13.14
N LYS A 410 25.00 -6.79 -13.23
CA LYS A 410 26.42 -6.46 -13.16
C LYS A 410 26.86 -5.41 -14.19
N LYS A 411 26.26 -5.42 -15.36
CA LYS A 411 26.60 -4.50 -16.43
C LYS A 411 26.10 -3.08 -16.20
N TYR A 412 24.88 -2.94 -15.63
CA TYR A 412 24.19 -1.64 -15.60
C TYR A 412 24.07 -1.02 -14.20
N VAL A 413 24.24 -1.79 -13.18
CA VAL A 413 24.21 -1.35 -11.78
C VAL A 413 25.62 -1.10 -11.26
#